data_e7afc3d3242e5b0255cc05af400a7a0e
#
_entry.id   e7afc3d3242e5b0255cc05af400a7a0e
#
_cell.length_a   1.000
_cell.length_b   1.000
_cell.length_c   1.000
_cell.angle_alpha   90.00
_cell.angle_beta   90.00
_cell.angle_gamma   90.00
#
_symmetry.space_group_name_H-M   'P 1'
#
loop_
_entity.id
_entity.type
_entity.pdbx_description
1 polymer ?
#
loop_
_entity_poly.entity_id
_entity_poly.type
_entity_poly.pdbx_seq_one_letter_code
_entity_poly.pdbx_strand_id
1 'polypeptide(L)'
;MITVILNSYKRAKYLPEQIKAIENQTIKPEEVMIWSNRPEEGEQYNLDDLGVKAAYANHNFKFHARFAFGLLAKTEYVAFFDDDTIPGTKWFESCLDNMKENLILGSTGVRYLGNAYSPHQKFGWNAKNNTKLEYVDLVGHSWFMKRSTLQYLWYENPISWENGEDIQLSGFAYKHGGIKTAVPPHPIENKDIWGSTKEDYGFDSNASHWKSNHGDLRNHISKELMDNGYIKFIDR
;
A
#
# COMPACT_ATOMS: atom_id res chain seq x y z
N MET A 1 -4.70 -8.39 -16.35
CA MET A 1 -4.84 -6.93 -16.60
C MET A 1 -4.75 -6.22 -15.24
N ILE A 2 -4.04 -5.09 -15.17
CA ILE A 2 -3.71 -4.35 -13.93
C ILE A 2 -4.13 -2.90 -14.10
N THR A 3 -4.82 -2.33 -13.10
CA THR A 3 -4.99 -0.87 -12.96
C THR A 3 -4.10 -0.40 -11.81
N VAL A 4 -3.34 0.65 -12.04
CA VAL A 4 -2.52 1.31 -11.00
C VAL A 4 -3.28 2.51 -10.45
N ILE A 5 -3.32 2.62 -9.12
CA ILE A 5 -3.88 3.77 -8.43
C ILE A 5 -2.76 4.48 -7.67
N LEU A 6 -2.50 5.72 -8.05
CA LEU A 6 -1.59 6.62 -7.36
C LEU A 6 -2.38 7.60 -6.50
N ASN A 7 -1.72 8.19 -5.54
CA ASN A 7 -2.29 9.30 -4.77
C ASN A 7 -1.43 10.55 -4.87
N SER A 8 -2.09 11.69 -4.88
CA SER A 8 -1.47 13.01 -4.82
C SER A 8 -1.97 13.74 -3.58
N TYR A 9 -1.02 14.28 -2.80
CA TYR A 9 -1.31 15.13 -1.66
C TYR A 9 -0.21 16.20 -1.52
N LYS A 10 0.80 16.01 -0.72
CA LYS A 10 1.89 16.98 -0.48
C LYS A 10 3.18 16.69 -1.25
N ARG A 11 3.28 15.52 -1.89
CA ARG A 11 4.48 15.05 -2.63
C ARG A 11 4.22 14.80 -4.11
N ALA A 12 3.27 15.51 -4.69
CA ALA A 12 2.90 15.36 -6.11
C ALA A 12 4.07 15.50 -7.09
N LYS A 13 5.16 16.13 -6.66
CA LYS A 13 6.41 16.29 -7.45
C LYS A 13 7.02 14.96 -7.91
N TYR A 14 6.72 13.84 -7.24
CA TYR A 14 7.23 12.51 -7.62
C TYR A 14 6.33 11.76 -8.60
N LEU A 15 5.11 12.24 -8.84
CA LEU A 15 4.16 11.59 -9.78
C LEU A 15 4.73 11.36 -11.18
N PRO A 16 5.43 12.31 -11.82
CA PRO A 16 6.00 12.07 -13.15
C PRO A 16 7.00 10.91 -13.16
N GLU A 17 7.80 10.77 -12.10
CA GLU A 17 8.75 9.68 -11.97
C GLU A 17 8.05 8.34 -11.69
N GLN A 18 7.02 8.33 -10.82
CA GLN A 18 6.19 7.14 -10.58
C GLN A 18 5.51 6.66 -11.87
N ILE A 19 4.88 7.57 -12.63
CA ILE A 19 4.21 7.24 -13.90
C ILE A 19 5.22 6.64 -14.87
N LYS A 20 6.38 7.27 -15.04
CA LYS A 20 7.46 6.75 -15.90
C LYS A 20 7.94 5.36 -15.47
N ALA A 21 8.09 5.10 -14.17
CA ALA A 21 8.47 3.78 -13.67
C ALA A 21 7.39 2.72 -13.92
N ILE A 22 6.11 3.12 -13.82
CA ILE A 22 4.97 2.26 -14.14
C ILE A 22 4.89 1.97 -15.63
N GLU A 23 5.11 2.95 -16.49
CA GLU A 23 5.17 2.78 -17.94
C GLU A 23 6.34 1.89 -18.38
N ASN A 24 7.41 1.84 -17.61
CA ASN A 24 8.59 1.02 -17.87
C ASN A 24 8.52 -0.40 -17.30
N GLN A 25 7.41 -0.79 -16.68
CA GLN A 25 7.23 -2.17 -16.20
C GLN A 25 7.33 -3.19 -17.34
N THR A 26 7.90 -4.37 -17.08
CA THR A 26 7.92 -5.50 -18.04
C THR A 26 6.51 -5.97 -18.38
N ILE A 27 5.60 -5.94 -17.40
CA ILE A 27 4.16 -6.17 -17.57
C ILE A 27 3.46 -4.82 -17.48
N LYS A 28 3.00 -4.32 -18.62
CA LYS A 28 2.35 -3.00 -18.69
C LYS A 28 0.99 -3.04 -17.99
N PRO A 29 0.65 -2.02 -17.16
CA PRO A 29 -0.72 -1.87 -16.70
C PRO A 29 -1.63 -1.43 -17.84
N GLU A 30 -2.90 -1.76 -17.74
CA GLU A 30 -3.96 -1.32 -18.65
C GLU A 30 -4.29 0.16 -18.44
N GLU A 31 -4.21 0.62 -17.19
CA GLU A 31 -4.64 1.95 -16.81
C GLU A 31 -3.87 2.45 -15.59
N VAL A 32 -3.61 3.75 -15.58
CA VAL A 32 -3.14 4.49 -14.40
C VAL A 32 -4.21 5.51 -14.02
N MET A 33 -4.56 5.54 -12.73
CA MET A 33 -5.54 6.47 -12.16
C MET A 33 -4.92 7.19 -10.97
N ILE A 34 -5.22 8.48 -10.77
CA ILE A 34 -4.72 9.26 -9.64
C ILE A 34 -5.88 9.77 -8.79
N TRP A 35 -5.82 9.49 -7.49
CA TRP A 35 -6.65 10.15 -6.49
C TRP A 35 -5.90 11.35 -5.92
N SER A 36 -6.44 12.56 -6.10
CA SER A 36 -5.83 13.80 -5.58
C SER A 36 -6.62 14.32 -4.39
N ASN A 37 -6.02 14.21 -3.19
CA ASN A 37 -6.54 14.87 -2.00
C ASN A 37 -6.18 16.35 -2.01
N ARG A 38 -7.09 17.21 -1.57
CA ARG A 38 -6.80 18.62 -1.39
C ARG A 38 -5.89 18.81 -0.16
N PRO A 39 -4.74 19.50 -0.28
CA PRO A 39 -3.93 19.87 0.89
C PRO A 39 -4.66 20.92 1.74
N GLU A 40 -4.40 20.93 3.05
CA GLU A 40 -4.99 21.90 3.99
C GLU A 40 -4.45 23.31 3.70
N GLU A 41 -3.21 23.40 3.22
CA GLU A 41 -2.53 24.65 2.86
C GLU A 41 -1.93 24.52 1.46
N GLY A 42 -1.90 25.60 0.72
CA GLY A 42 -1.40 25.66 -0.65
C GLY A 42 -2.42 25.22 -1.70
N GLU A 43 -1.96 25.13 -2.93
CA GLU A 43 -2.77 24.72 -4.07
C GLU A 43 -2.70 23.21 -4.29
N GLN A 44 -3.80 22.66 -4.78
CA GLN A 44 -3.85 21.27 -5.24
C GLN A 44 -3.04 21.17 -6.54
N TYR A 45 -2.20 20.13 -6.63
CA TYR A 45 -1.36 19.92 -7.80
C TYR A 45 -2.23 19.64 -9.04
N ASN A 46 -1.92 20.36 -10.14
CA ASN A 46 -2.59 20.12 -11.43
C ASN A 46 -2.05 18.83 -12.05
N LEU A 47 -2.95 17.90 -12.36
CA LEU A 47 -2.63 16.58 -12.93
C LEU A 47 -2.97 16.48 -14.42
N ASP A 48 -3.53 17.55 -15.03
CA ASP A 48 -4.08 17.51 -16.39
C ASP A 48 -3.00 17.21 -17.44
N ASP A 49 -1.76 17.65 -17.20
CA ASP A 49 -0.63 17.44 -18.11
C ASP A 49 0.02 16.05 -17.99
N LEU A 50 -0.42 15.23 -17.03
CA LEU A 50 0.16 13.89 -16.82
C LEU A 50 -0.39 12.81 -17.76
N GLY A 51 -1.44 13.12 -18.55
CA GLY A 51 -2.02 12.18 -19.50
C GLY A 51 -2.71 10.96 -18.90
N VAL A 52 -3.03 11.00 -17.59
CA VAL A 52 -3.67 9.90 -16.85
C VAL A 52 -5.02 10.35 -16.28
N LYS A 53 -5.90 9.39 -16.00
CA LYS A 53 -7.19 9.71 -15.35
C LYS A 53 -6.98 10.16 -13.92
N ALA A 54 -7.56 11.29 -13.54
CA ALA A 54 -7.49 11.83 -12.19
C ALA A 54 -8.87 12.16 -11.62
N ALA A 55 -9.00 11.98 -10.31
CA ALA A 55 -10.13 12.47 -9.53
C ALA A 55 -9.61 13.48 -8.50
N TYR A 56 -10.20 14.67 -8.51
CA TYR A 56 -9.85 15.76 -7.58
C TYR A 56 -10.87 15.82 -6.44
N ALA A 57 -10.40 15.60 -5.23
CA ALA A 57 -11.20 15.81 -4.03
C ALA A 57 -11.09 17.26 -3.56
N ASN A 58 -12.18 17.84 -3.09
CA ASN A 58 -12.21 19.18 -2.51
C ASN A 58 -11.83 19.20 -1.01
N HIS A 59 -11.48 18.03 -0.46
CA HIS A 59 -11.11 17.80 0.93
C HIS A 59 -10.03 16.72 1.03
N ASN A 60 -9.31 16.66 2.16
CA ASN A 60 -8.38 15.58 2.43
C ASN A 60 -9.10 14.37 3.07
N PHE A 61 -9.44 13.38 2.27
CA PHE A 61 -10.06 12.12 2.71
C PHE A 61 -9.04 11.13 3.29
N LYS A 62 -7.82 11.56 3.58
CA LYS A 62 -6.75 10.74 4.14
C LYS A 62 -6.41 9.53 3.24
N PHE A 63 -6.11 8.40 3.86
CA PHE A 63 -5.52 7.25 3.18
C PHE A 63 -6.55 6.28 2.57
N HIS A 64 -7.78 6.23 3.10
CA HIS A 64 -8.80 5.27 2.67
C HIS A 64 -9.36 5.55 1.27
N ALA A 65 -9.41 6.81 0.88
CA ALA A 65 -10.08 7.22 -0.36
C ALA A 65 -9.48 6.60 -1.62
N ARG A 66 -8.17 6.40 -1.68
CA ARG A 66 -7.52 5.73 -2.82
C ARG A 66 -7.98 4.29 -3.01
N PHE A 67 -8.27 3.55 -1.92
CA PHE A 67 -8.80 2.19 -2.00
C PHE A 67 -10.26 2.17 -2.44
N ALA A 68 -11.07 3.14 -2.01
CA ALA A 68 -12.43 3.33 -2.53
C ALA A 68 -12.40 3.66 -4.03
N PHE A 69 -11.52 4.55 -4.46
CA PHE A 69 -11.33 4.90 -5.87
C PHE A 69 -10.90 3.69 -6.70
N GLY A 70 -10.07 2.80 -6.15
CA GLY A 70 -9.65 1.55 -6.79
C GLY A 70 -10.79 0.58 -7.09
N LEU A 71 -11.94 0.67 -6.42
CA LEU A 71 -13.14 -0.13 -6.75
C LEU A 71 -13.69 0.19 -8.14
N LEU A 72 -13.40 1.36 -8.69
CA LEU A 72 -13.80 1.77 -10.04
C LEU A 72 -12.95 1.14 -11.14
N ALA A 73 -11.81 0.53 -10.82
CA ALA A 73 -10.99 -0.20 -11.79
C ALA A 73 -11.79 -1.33 -12.45
N LYS A 74 -11.50 -1.58 -13.74
CA LYS A 74 -12.19 -2.63 -14.51
C LYS A 74 -11.34 -3.89 -14.69
N THR A 75 -10.10 -3.86 -14.20
CA THR A 75 -9.15 -4.96 -14.32
C THR A 75 -9.25 -5.96 -13.18
N GLU A 76 -8.69 -7.14 -13.37
CA GLU A 76 -8.66 -8.20 -12.35
C GLU A 76 -7.80 -7.80 -11.15
N TYR A 77 -6.63 -7.20 -11.43
CA TYR A 77 -5.69 -6.78 -10.40
C TYR A 77 -5.66 -5.26 -10.27
N VAL A 78 -5.39 -4.80 -9.06
CA VAL A 78 -5.12 -3.40 -8.75
C VAL A 78 -3.79 -3.29 -8.02
N ALA A 79 -3.06 -2.22 -8.31
CA ALA A 79 -1.84 -1.87 -7.62
C ALA A 79 -1.94 -0.45 -7.06
N PHE A 80 -1.44 -0.24 -5.85
CA PHE A 80 -1.36 1.07 -5.20
C PHE A 80 0.09 1.34 -4.82
N PHE A 81 0.49 2.59 -4.88
CA PHE A 81 1.80 3.04 -4.40
C PHE A 81 1.63 4.28 -3.55
N ASP A 82 2.38 4.37 -2.45
CA ASP A 82 2.54 5.62 -1.72
C ASP A 82 3.27 6.64 -2.58
N ASP A 83 3.09 7.92 -2.30
CA ASP A 83 3.64 9.05 -3.06
C ASP A 83 5.18 9.15 -2.99
N ASP A 84 5.81 8.30 -2.19
CA ASP A 84 7.27 8.16 -2.03
C ASP A 84 7.80 6.78 -2.46
N THR A 85 7.03 6.00 -3.21
CA THR A 85 7.39 4.64 -3.61
C THR A 85 7.46 4.53 -5.14
N ILE A 86 8.67 4.28 -5.66
CA ILE A 86 8.90 4.08 -7.09
C ILE A 86 9.13 2.58 -7.33
N PRO A 87 8.26 1.89 -8.09
CA PRO A 87 8.43 0.46 -8.35
C PRO A 87 9.63 0.17 -9.25
N GLY A 88 10.30 -0.95 -9.01
CA GLY A 88 11.28 -1.49 -9.94
C GLY A 88 10.61 -1.98 -11.23
N THR A 89 11.37 -2.09 -12.31
CA THR A 89 10.85 -2.39 -13.65
C THR A 89 10.13 -3.74 -13.78
N LYS A 90 10.35 -4.66 -12.85
CA LYS A 90 9.75 -6.00 -12.78
C LYS A 90 8.83 -6.21 -11.57
N TRP A 91 8.36 -5.13 -10.95
CA TRP A 91 7.50 -5.24 -9.77
C TRP A 91 6.22 -6.05 -10.04
N PHE A 92 5.50 -5.75 -11.14
CA PHE A 92 4.27 -6.47 -11.47
C PHE A 92 4.54 -7.93 -11.85
N GLU A 93 5.62 -8.22 -12.57
CA GLU A 93 6.06 -9.58 -12.86
C GLU A 93 6.33 -10.35 -11.57
N SER A 94 7.11 -9.78 -10.64
CA SER A 94 7.38 -10.36 -9.34
C SER A 94 6.11 -10.60 -8.52
N CYS A 95 5.16 -9.66 -8.53
CA CYS A 95 3.88 -9.84 -7.85
C CYS A 95 3.07 -10.99 -8.45
N LEU A 96 2.96 -11.07 -9.78
CA LEU A 96 2.20 -12.13 -10.45
C LEU A 96 2.82 -13.50 -10.25
N ASP A 97 4.14 -13.62 -10.29
CA ASP A 97 4.86 -14.87 -10.04
C ASP A 97 4.66 -15.41 -8.61
N ASN A 98 4.41 -14.50 -7.67
CA ASN A 98 4.15 -14.83 -6.26
C ASN A 98 2.66 -14.94 -5.90
N MET A 99 1.74 -14.61 -6.84
CA MET A 99 0.28 -14.67 -6.63
C MET A 99 -0.27 -16.09 -6.86
N LYS A 100 0.27 -17.10 -6.16
CA LYS A 100 -0.15 -18.50 -6.30
C LYS A 100 -1.48 -18.83 -5.61
N GLU A 101 -1.87 -18.00 -4.68
CA GLU A 101 -3.18 -17.96 -4.02
C GLU A 101 -3.65 -16.51 -3.99
N ASN A 102 -4.87 -16.23 -3.53
CA ASN A 102 -5.34 -14.86 -3.41
C ASN A 102 -4.65 -14.17 -2.22
N LEU A 103 -3.77 -13.22 -2.52
CA LEU A 103 -2.93 -12.51 -1.55
C LEU A 103 -3.10 -10.99 -1.70
N ILE A 104 -2.74 -10.26 -0.64
CA ILE A 104 -2.33 -8.86 -0.70
C ILE A 104 -0.81 -8.85 -0.63
N LEU A 105 -0.15 -8.43 -1.71
CA LEU A 105 1.30 -8.29 -1.78
C LEU A 105 1.70 -6.83 -1.59
N GLY A 106 2.85 -6.57 -0.96
CA GLY A 106 3.36 -5.22 -0.77
C GLY A 106 4.87 -5.17 -0.67
N SER A 107 5.44 -3.96 -0.76
CA SER A 107 6.90 -3.77 -0.73
C SER A 107 7.49 -3.78 0.68
N THR A 108 6.68 -3.50 1.69
CA THR A 108 7.06 -3.64 3.11
C THR A 108 6.02 -4.46 3.83
N GLY A 109 6.45 -5.34 4.72
CA GLY A 109 5.57 -6.13 5.56
C GLY A 109 5.93 -6.05 7.04
N VAL A 110 4.92 -6.17 7.87
CA VAL A 110 5.03 -6.21 9.33
C VAL A 110 4.41 -7.51 9.84
N ARG A 111 5.18 -8.23 10.66
CA ARG A 111 4.73 -9.41 11.41
C ARG A 111 4.69 -9.05 12.88
N TYR A 112 3.52 -9.17 13.50
CA TYR A 112 3.33 -8.88 14.92
C TYR A 112 4.00 -9.95 15.79
N LEU A 113 4.72 -9.50 16.82
CA LEU A 113 5.34 -10.37 17.83
C LEU A 113 4.57 -10.36 19.15
N GLY A 114 3.64 -9.43 19.32
CA GLY A 114 2.78 -9.25 20.47
C GLY A 114 1.31 -9.09 20.08
N ASN A 115 0.49 -8.61 20.99
CA ASN A 115 -0.95 -8.39 20.79
C ASN A 115 -1.27 -6.92 20.43
N ALA A 116 -0.34 -6.26 19.73
CA ALA A 116 -0.47 -4.92 19.18
C ALA A 116 0.49 -4.77 18.00
N TYR A 117 0.49 -3.60 17.33
CA TYR A 117 1.42 -3.29 16.27
C TYR A 117 2.89 -3.45 16.70
N SER A 118 3.22 -3.01 17.90
CA SER A 118 4.56 -3.13 18.47
C SER A 118 4.54 -4.06 19.70
N PRO A 119 5.54 -4.95 19.89
CA PRO A 119 6.72 -5.17 19.02
C PRO A 119 6.39 -5.94 17.73
N HIS A 120 7.19 -5.68 16.68
CA HIS A 120 7.03 -6.34 15.39
C HIS A 120 8.36 -6.59 14.68
N GLN A 121 8.34 -7.49 13.68
CA GLN A 121 9.39 -7.71 12.70
C GLN A 121 8.98 -7.14 11.36
N LYS A 122 9.92 -6.49 10.65
CA LYS A 122 9.71 -5.95 9.30
C LYS A 122 10.41 -6.79 8.24
N PHE A 123 9.82 -6.82 7.04
CA PHE A 123 10.33 -7.49 5.84
C PHE A 123 10.25 -6.55 4.64
N GLY A 124 11.09 -6.81 3.63
CA GLY A 124 11.09 -6.04 2.40
C GLY A 124 11.76 -4.67 2.54
N TRP A 125 11.19 -3.70 1.89
CA TRP A 125 11.67 -2.32 1.81
C TRP A 125 12.04 -1.73 3.18
N ASN A 126 13.27 -1.26 3.35
CA ASN A 126 13.81 -0.71 4.61
C ASN A 126 13.79 -1.63 5.83
N ALA A 127 13.89 -2.89 5.59
CA ALA A 127 13.89 -3.88 6.64
C ALA A 127 14.87 -5.02 6.32
N LYS A 128 14.60 -6.19 6.86
CA LYS A 128 15.34 -7.39 6.49
C LYS A 128 14.97 -7.76 5.05
N ASN A 129 15.91 -7.61 4.12
CA ASN A 129 15.75 -8.10 2.76
C ASN A 129 15.41 -9.61 2.79
N ASN A 130 14.36 -9.97 2.08
CA ASN A 130 13.91 -11.35 1.96
C ASN A 130 14.19 -11.86 0.53
N THR A 131 14.67 -13.09 0.43
CA THR A 131 14.95 -13.76 -0.86
C THR A 131 13.83 -14.66 -1.32
N LYS A 132 12.79 -14.82 -0.51
CA LYS A 132 11.58 -15.60 -0.79
C LYS A 132 10.34 -14.82 -0.35
N LEU A 133 9.17 -15.31 -0.75
CA LEU A 133 7.88 -14.79 -0.28
C LEU A 133 7.79 -14.93 1.25
N GLU A 134 7.53 -13.84 1.95
CA GLU A 134 7.37 -13.80 3.40
C GLU A 134 5.95 -13.39 3.78
N TYR A 135 5.22 -14.27 4.46
CA TYR A 135 3.90 -13.97 4.99
C TYR A 135 3.99 -13.06 6.21
N VAL A 136 3.10 -12.09 6.27
CA VAL A 136 3.09 -11.02 7.28
C VAL A 136 1.67 -10.70 7.74
N ASP A 137 1.51 -9.85 8.74
CA ASP A 137 0.19 -9.43 9.23
C ASP A 137 -0.38 -8.26 8.43
N LEU A 138 0.48 -7.38 7.94
CA LEU A 138 0.10 -6.27 7.05
C LEU A 138 1.22 -5.95 6.08
N VAL A 139 0.87 -5.29 4.98
CA VAL A 139 1.81 -4.70 4.02
C VAL A 139 1.54 -3.22 3.83
N GLY A 140 2.58 -2.48 3.43
CA GLY A 140 2.54 -1.04 3.20
C GLY A 140 3.46 -0.59 2.07
N HIS A 141 3.47 0.72 1.81
CA HIS A 141 4.18 1.45 0.77
C HIS A 141 3.76 1.11 -0.66
N SER A 142 3.43 -0.14 -0.95
CA SER A 142 2.72 -0.57 -2.14
C SER A 142 1.79 -1.73 -1.82
N TRP A 143 0.76 -1.89 -2.65
CA TRP A 143 -0.20 -3.01 -2.56
C TRP A 143 -0.47 -3.53 -3.96
N PHE A 144 -0.47 -4.84 -4.11
CA PHE A 144 -0.90 -5.55 -5.32
C PHE A 144 -1.84 -6.67 -4.93
N MET A 145 -3.05 -6.67 -5.48
CA MET A 145 -4.08 -7.63 -5.10
C MET A 145 -5.14 -7.78 -6.19
N LYS A 146 -5.99 -8.79 -6.09
CA LYS A 146 -7.23 -8.81 -6.87
C LYS A 146 -8.12 -7.65 -6.46
N ARG A 147 -8.72 -6.97 -7.46
CA ARG A 147 -9.64 -5.85 -7.20
C ARG A 147 -10.77 -6.21 -6.22
N SER A 148 -11.29 -7.44 -6.32
CA SER A 148 -12.33 -7.94 -5.40
C SER A 148 -11.90 -7.95 -3.94
N THR A 149 -10.61 -7.97 -3.63
CA THR A 149 -10.10 -7.91 -2.25
C THR A 149 -10.40 -6.57 -1.58
N LEU A 150 -10.51 -5.49 -2.35
CA LEU A 150 -10.80 -4.15 -1.82
C LEU A 150 -12.13 -4.06 -1.05
N GLN A 151 -13.11 -4.90 -1.40
CA GLN A 151 -14.41 -4.89 -0.72
C GLN A 151 -14.28 -5.14 0.78
N TYR A 152 -13.32 -5.95 1.21
CA TYR A 152 -13.17 -6.32 2.62
C TYR A 152 -12.81 -5.14 3.53
N LEU A 153 -12.16 -4.09 3.02
CA LEU A 153 -11.90 -2.87 3.79
C LEU A 153 -13.20 -2.20 4.28
N TRP A 154 -14.32 -2.48 3.61
CA TRP A 154 -15.62 -1.82 3.82
C TRP A 154 -16.67 -2.75 4.46
N TYR A 155 -16.29 -3.94 4.91
CA TYR A 155 -17.20 -4.88 5.59
C TYR A 155 -17.52 -4.46 7.02
N GLU A 156 -16.61 -3.73 7.65
CA GLU A 156 -16.79 -3.14 8.96
C GLU A 156 -16.54 -1.64 8.91
N ASN A 157 -17.02 -0.91 9.90
CA ASN A 157 -16.65 0.49 10.04
C ASN A 157 -15.14 0.58 10.32
N PRO A 158 -14.41 1.51 9.68
CA PRO A 158 -13.02 1.72 10.00
C PRO A 158 -12.81 2.03 11.49
N ILE A 159 -11.86 1.34 12.10
CA ILE A 159 -11.46 1.59 13.50
C ILE A 159 -10.88 3.01 13.60
N SER A 160 -10.22 3.47 12.54
CA SER A 160 -9.72 4.83 12.43
C SER A 160 -9.74 5.29 10.96
N TRP A 161 -10.15 6.55 10.75
CA TRP A 161 -10.04 7.24 9.46
C TRP A 161 -8.72 8.02 9.33
N GLU A 162 -8.00 8.24 10.43
CA GLU A 162 -6.80 9.08 10.43
C GLU A 162 -5.54 8.40 9.89
N ASN A 163 -5.40 7.11 10.16
CA ASN A 163 -4.25 6.28 9.76
C ASN A 163 -4.57 4.80 9.96
N GLY A 164 -3.70 3.90 9.47
CA GLY A 164 -3.80 2.46 9.68
C GLY A 164 -4.77 1.78 8.73
N GLU A 165 -5.04 2.37 7.59
CA GLU A 165 -5.80 1.78 6.51
C GLU A 165 -5.16 0.48 5.99
N ASP A 166 -3.82 0.42 6.02
CA ASP A 166 -3.01 -0.76 5.67
C ASP A 166 -3.24 -1.92 6.66
N ILE A 167 -3.32 -1.60 7.96
CA ILE A 167 -3.65 -2.55 9.02
C ILE A 167 -5.07 -3.08 8.82
N GLN A 168 -6.02 -2.18 8.61
CA GLN A 168 -7.44 -2.49 8.47
C GLN A 168 -7.72 -3.29 7.19
N LEU A 169 -7.13 -2.89 6.05
CA LEU A 169 -7.27 -3.63 4.80
C LEU A 169 -6.76 -5.06 4.94
N SER A 170 -5.55 -5.21 5.49
CA SER A 170 -4.94 -6.54 5.69
C SER A 170 -5.72 -7.40 6.68
N GLY A 171 -6.13 -6.79 7.80
CA GLY A 171 -6.86 -7.45 8.86
C GLY A 171 -8.27 -7.87 8.45
N PHE A 172 -9.04 -6.98 7.84
CA PHE A 172 -10.40 -7.29 7.38
C PHE A 172 -10.41 -8.28 6.20
N ALA A 173 -9.44 -8.17 5.28
CA ALA A 173 -9.30 -9.14 4.19
C ALA A 173 -9.02 -10.56 4.71
N TYR A 174 -8.19 -10.69 5.74
CA TYR A 174 -7.98 -11.99 6.38
C TYR A 174 -9.21 -12.46 7.16
N LYS A 175 -9.78 -11.60 8.01
CA LYS A 175 -10.92 -11.92 8.88
C LYS A 175 -12.14 -12.38 8.09
N HIS A 176 -12.48 -11.69 6.98
CA HIS A 176 -13.70 -11.92 6.21
C HIS A 176 -13.50 -12.74 4.94
N GLY A 177 -12.28 -12.82 4.41
CA GLY A 177 -11.97 -13.49 3.16
C GLY A 177 -10.92 -14.58 3.26
N GLY A 178 -10.28 -14.75 4.42
CA GLY A 178 -9.15 -15.67 4.57
C GLY A 178 -7.91 -15.23 3.75
N ILE A 179 -7.91 -13.98 3.25
CA ILE A 179 -6.87 -13.48 2.36
C ILE A 179 -5.65 -13.08 3.18
N LYS A 180 -4.54 -13.71 2.88
CA LYS A 180 -3.26 -13.47 3.58
C LYS A 180 -2.53 -12.29 2.94
N THR A 181 -1.60 -11.72 3.69
CA THR A 181 -0.67 -10.69 3.23
C THR A 181 0.74 -11.24 3.16
N ALA A 182 1.52 -10.82 2.15
CA ALA A 182 2.89 -11.25 2.01
C ALA A 182 3.76 -10.21 1.30
N VAL A 183 5.07 -10.31 1.51
CA VAL A 183 6.09 -9.52 0.84
C VAL A 183 6.81 -10.40 -0.17
N PRO A 184 6.76 -10.08 -1.48
CA PRO A 184 7.54 -10.77 -2.50
C PRO A 184 9.04 -10.68 -2.23
N PRO A 185 9.91 -11.44 -2.93
CA PRO A 185 11.34 -11.35 -2.75
C PRO A 185 11.88 -9.93 -2.95
N HIS A 186 12.77 -9.50 -2.04
CA HIS A 186 13.47 -8.20 -2.05
C HIS A 186 14.98 -8.40 -1.90
N PRO A 187 15.65 -9.10 -2.84
CA PRO A 187 17.11 -9.28 -2.78
C PRO A 187 17.80 -7.93 -3.02
N ILE A 188 18.85 -7.65 -2.23
CA ILE A 188 19.58 -6.37 -2.27
C ILE A 188 20.17 -6.09 -3.65
N GLU A 189 20.64 -7.14 -4.31
CA GLU A 189 21.35 -7.08 -5.60
C GLU A 189 20.43 -6.85 -6.81
N ASN A 190 19.09 -6.95 -6.63
CA ASN A 190 18.15 -6.85 -7.75
C ASN A 190 16.95 -5.94 -7.41
N LYS A 191 17.18 -4.64 -7.47
CA LYS A 191 16.13 -3.62 -7.28
C LYS A 191 15.03 -3.63 -8.36
N ASP A 192 15.28 -4.25 -9.53
CA ASP A 192 14.30 -4.31 -10.60
C ASP A 192 12.99 -5.01 -10.18
N ILE A 193 13.08 -5.97 -9.26
CA ILE A 193 11.90 -6.71 -8.79
C ILE A 193 11.17 -6.05 -7.61
N TRP A 194 11.72 -4.98 -7.02
CA TRP A 194 11.07 -4.30 -5.88
C TRP A 194 11.10 -2.76 -5.95
N GLY A 195 12.21 -2.08 -6.28
CA GLY A 195 12.20 -0.65 -6.58
C GLY A 195 13.03 0.22 -5.64
N SER A 196 12.53 1.43 -5.36
CA SER A 196 13.18 2.43 -4.51
C SER A 196 13.20 2.04 -3.03
N THR A 197 14.05 2.70 -2.26
CA THR A 197 14.07 2.65 -0.80
C THR A 197 13.50 3.96 -0.23
N LYS A 198 13.17 3.99 1.06
CA LYS A 198 12.67 5.22 1.70
C LYS A 198 13.74 6.31 1.77
N GLU A 199 15.02 5.92 1.77
CA GLU A 199 16.15 6.84 1.72
C GLU A 199 16.13 7.67 0.44
N ASP A 200 15.57 7.12 -0.64
CA ASP A 200 15.48 7.80 -1.93
C ASP A 200 14.40 8.91 -1.90
N TYR A 201 13.23 8.67 -1.25
CA TYR A 201 12.04 9.54 -1.38
C TYR A 201 11.26 9.81 -0.09
N GLY A 202 11.38 8.97 0.94
CA GLY A 202 10.48 8.92 2.09
C GLY A 202 10.91 9.71 3.34
N PHE A 203 12.07 10.39 3.32
CA PHE A 203 12.61 11.13 4.46
C PHE A 203 12.37 12.65 4.37
N ASP A 204 11.12 13.06 4.32
CA ASP A 204 10.78 14.48 4.43
C ASP A 204 9.81 14.75 5.60
N SER A 205 9.55 16.02 5.89
CA SER A 205 8.64 16.47 6.97
C SER A 205 7.18 16.05 6.77
N ASN A 206 6.80 15.58 5.57
CA ASN A 206 5.44 15.12 5.27
C ASN A 206 5.20 13.66 5.64
N ALA A 207 6.25 12.91 6.00
CA ALA A 207 6.12 11.50 6.35
C ALA A 207 5.25 11.30 7.60
N SER A 208 4.25 10.42 7.47
CA SER A 208 3.25 10.18 8.52
C SER A 208 3.84 9.64 9.83
N HIS A 209 4.98 8.96 9.77
CA HIS A 209 5.64 8.39 10.95
C HIS A 209 6.25 9.43 11.90
N TRP A 210 6.42 10.68 11.47
CA TRP A 210 6.85 11.78 12.33
C TRP A 210 5.73 12.35 13.22
N LYS A 211 4.47 11.98 12.99
CA LYS A 211 3.37 12.41 13.84
C LYS A 211 3.48 11.77 15.22
N SER A 212 3.34 12.57 16.27
CA SER A 212 3.56 12.16 17.66
C SER A 212 2.70 10.97 18.12
N ASN A 213 1.50 10.81 17.58
CA ASN A 213 0.56 9.74 17.93
C ASN A 213 0.58 8.54 16.98
N HIS A 214 1.51 8.51 16.00
CA HIS A 214 1.50 7.48 14.95
C HIS A 214 1.59 6.06 15.51
N GLY A 215 2.53 5.81 16.43
CA GLY A 215 2.72 4.49 17.03
C GLY A 215 1.54 4.05 17.90
N ASP A 216 1.03 4.95 18.72
CA ASP A 216 -0.10 4.67 19.62
C ASP A 216 -1.37 4.34 18.87
N LEU A 217 -1.67 5.09 17.80
CA LEU A 217 -2.83 4.84 16.95
C LEU A 217 -2.73 3.48 16.25
N ARG A 218 -1.57 3.12 15.72
CA ARG A 218 -1.35 1.81 15.08
C ARG A 218 -1.44 0.66 16.09
N ASN A 219 -0.94 0.85 17.30
CA ASN A 219 -1.11 -0.11 18.40
C ASN A 219 -2.58 -0.31 18.75
N HIS A 220 -3.34 0.79 18.86
CA HIS A 220 -4.77 0.73 19.13
C HIS A 220 -5.52 -0.04 18.04
N ILE A 221 -5.31 0.31 16.76
CA ILE A 221 -5.99 -0.34 15.64
C ILE A 221 -5.67 -1.83 15.58
N SER A 222 -4.41 -2.21 15.75
CA SER A 222 -4.00 -3.63 15.70
C SER A 222 -4.57 -4.42 16.87
N LYS A 223 -4.60 -3.83 18.06
CA LYS A 223 -5.20 -4.45 19.24
C LYS A 223 -6.70 -4.65 19.04
N GLU A 224 -7.41 -3.62 18.59
CA GLU A 224 -8.84 -3.68 18.32
C GLU A 224 -9.18 -4.75 17.28
N LEU A 225 -8.39 -4.89 16.21
CA LEU A 225 -8.54 -5.97 15.23
C LEU A 225 -8.41 -7.35 15.87
N MET A 226 -7.40 -7.55 16.73
CA MET A 226 -7.18 -8.85 17.40
C MET A 226 -8.30 -9.15 18.40
N ASP A 227 -8.72 -8.18 19.19
CA ASP A 227 -9.83 -8.32 20.14
C ASP A 227 -11.15 -8.67 19.41
N ASN A 228 -11.29 -8.26 18.14
CA ASN A 228 -12.42 -8.54 17.26
C ASN A 228 -12.21 -9.72 16.30
N GLY A 229 -11.30 -10.63 16.60
CA GLY A 229 -11.18 -11.94 15.92
C GLY A 229 -10.16 -12.03 14.80
N TYR A 230 -9.30 -11.03 14.62
CA TYR A 230 -8.13 -11.19 13.75
C TYR A 230 -7.09 -12.08 14.44
N ILE A 231 -6.62 -13.11 13.72
CA ILE A 231 -5.55 -13.98 14.18
C ILE A 231 -4.24 -13.55 13.50
N LYS A 232 -3.24 -13.16 14.28
CA LYS A 232 -1.93 -12.77 13.75
C LYS A 232 -1.20 -13.96 13.11
N PHE A 233 -0.30 -13.68 12.18
CA PHE A 233 0.35 -14.71 11.36
C PHE A 233 1.04 -15.81 12.18
N ILE A 234 1.73 -15.47 13.26
CA ILE A 234 2.47 -16.44 14.08
C ILE A 234 1.57 -17.39 14.89
N ASP A 235 0.28 -17.11 14.99
CA ASP A 235 -0.70 -17.92 15.73
C ASP A 235 -1.63 -18.71 14.78
N ARG A 236 -1.40 -18.68 13.46
CA ARG A 236 -2.18 -19.37 12.41
C ARG A 236 -1.78 -20.79 12.16
#